data_bab69dff939fb79e570243ea439328c8
#
_entry.id   bab69dff939fb79e570243ea439328c8
#
_cell.length_a   1.000
_cell.length_b   1.000
_cell.length_c   1.000
_cell.angle_alpha   90.00
_cell.angle_beta   90.00
_cell.angle_gamma   90.00
#
_symmetry.space_group_name_H-M   'P 1'
#
loop_
_entity.id
_entity.type
_entity.pdbx_description
1 polymer ?
#
loop_
_entity_poly.entity_id
_entity_poly.type
_entity_poly.pdbx_seq_one_letter_code
_entity_poly.pdbx_strand_id
1 'polypeptide(L)'
;VCTAFNREFGKTKVCFDASMSIGAAVISLVLFHHMEGVREGTIISALLIGTIAGFYGRKLSFLPGLLFGEKKSDEEKEQTEPENGLVITIAREYGSGGHDIGKALAKELGIPFYDRSIIDMTAKEGGFSRDFVEKNEQAVHNPVLQKVLAQFYVYSGEDVPPADRLFLAEWKVISEIAAKGSCVIVGRCADVILRHRPHTIRLFIHAPEGFRRQRAVTSYGLAEGEAGEKVRTINEERARHYKKYTGGSWGSAENYHLSVDSSLCGVEDCAKLLVDFVQKVEKNTL
;
A
#
# COMPACT_ATOMS: atom_id res chain seq x y z
N VAL A 1 19.96 -7.39 -9.85
CA VAL A 1 20.87 -8.44 -10.36
C VAL A 1 20.77 -9.69 -9.49
N CYS A 2 20.81 -9.59 -8.14
CA CYS A 2 20.73 -10.77 -7.25
C CYS A 2 19.40 -11.54 -7.38
N THR A 3 18.26 -10.85 -7.51
CA THR A 3 16.95 -11.45 -7.68
C THR A 3 16.73 -12.06 -9.05
N ALA A 4 17.28 -11.44 -10.12
CA ALA A 4 17.16 -11.96 -11.48
C ALA A 4 17.95 -13.26 -11.74
N PHE A 5 18.98 -13.55 -10.95
CA PHE A 5 19.86 -14.70 -11.14
C PHE A 5 19.90 -15.67 -9.95
N ASN A 6 19.02 -15.54 -8.97
CA ASN A 6 18.93 -16.41 -7.77
C ASN A 6 20.29 -16.66 -7.08
N ARG A 7 21.14 -15.63 -6.96
CA ARG A 7 22.49 -15.72 -6.38
C ARG A 7 22.57 -15.07 -5.02
N GLU A 8 23.36 -15.65 -4.12
CA GLU A 8 23.62 -15.11 -2.78
C GLU A 8 24.17 -13.68 -2.86
N PHE A 9 23.56 -12.73 -2.16
CA PHE A 9 23.91 -11.31 -2.14
C PHE A 9 25.42 -11.07 -1.88
N GLY A 10 26.00 -11.81 -0.94
CA GLY A 10 27.43 -11.67 -0.60
C GLY A 10 28.36 -11.97 -1.76
N LYS A 11 28.11 -13.04 -2.52
CA LYS A 11 28.93 -13.41 -3.70
C LYS A 11 28.77 -12.43 -4.84
N THR A 12 27.55 -11.96 -5.06
CA THR A 12 27.25 -10.98 -6.12
C THR A 12 27.91 -9.64 -5.84
N LYS A 13 27.89 -9.18 -4.57
CA LYS A 13 28.57 -7.95 -4.15
C LYS A 13 30.09 -8.04 -4.34
N VAL A 14 30.71 -9.12 -3.92
CA VAL A 14 32.17 -9.33 -4.10
C VAL A 14 32.53 -9.31 -5.59
N CYS A 15 31.77 -9.99 -6.45
CA CYS A 15 32.01 -9.96 -7.90
C CYS A 15 31.85 -8.55 -8.49
N PHE A 16 30.87 -7.80 -8.03
CA PHE A 16 30.65 -6.43 -8.50
C PHE A 16 31.77 -5.49 -8.05
N ASP A 17 32.13 -5.49 -6.78
CA ASP A 17 33.20 -4.65 -6.24
C ASP A 17 34.56 -4.99 -6.87
N ALA A 18 34.86 -6.27 -7.12
CA ALA A 18 36.03 -6.71 -7.83
C ALA A 18 36.06 -6.23 -9.30
N SER A 19 34.92 -6.35 -10.01
CA SER A 19 34.82 -5.90 -11.41
C SER A 19 35.00 -4.38 -11.55
N MET A 20 34.46 -3.59 -10.60
CA MET A 20 34.65 -2.14 -10.57
C MET A 20 36.09 -1.75 -10.28
N SER A 21 36.76 -2.46 -9.36
CA SER A 21 38.18 -2.20 -9.04
C SER A 21 39.12 -2.55 -10.21
N ILE A 22 38.85 -3.66 -10.90
CA ILE A 22 39.59 -4.05 -12.12
C ILE A 22 39.35 -3.02 -13.24
N GLY A 23 38.09 -2.60 -13.44
CA GLY A 23 37.75 -1.59 -14.43
C GLY A 23 38.46 -0.25 -14.18
N ALA A 24 38.49 0.22 -12.93
CA ALA A 24 39.20 1.42 -12.55
C ALA A 24 40.72 1.32 -12.78
N ALA A 25 41.32 0.17 -12.46
CA ALA A 25 42.74 -0.08 -12.71
C ALA A 25 43.09 -0.08 -14.21
N VAL A 26 42.25 -0.71 -15.05
CA VAL A 26 42.44 -0.72 -16.52
C VAL A 26 42.31 0.69 -17.10
N ILE A 27 41.30 1.45 -16.70
CA ILE A 27 41.11 2.84 -17.14
C ILE A 27 42.28 3.72 -16.74
N SER A 28 42.78 3.59 -15.49
CA SER A 28 43.95 4.32 -14.99
C SER A 28 45.20 4.01 -15.82
N LEU A 29 45.44 2.72 -16.13
CA LEU A 29 46.57 2.29 -16.92
C LEU A 29 46.54 2.79 -18.36
N VAL A 30 45.35 2.84 -18.99
CA VAL A 30 45.14 3.29 -20.37
C VAL A 30 45.26 4.80 -20.49
N LEU A 31 44.74 5.56 -19.54
CA LEU A 31 44.69 7.02 -19.61
C LEU A 31 45.97 7.70 -19.08
N PHE A 32 46.57 7.15 -18.02
CA PHE A 32 47.67 7.79 -17.31
C PHE A 32 49.03 7.04 -17.43
N HIS A 33 49.05 5.87 -18.06
CA HIS A 33 50.21 4.99 -18.19
C HIS A 33 50.84 4.56 -16.85
N HIS A 34 50.18 4.83 -15.71
CA HIS A 34 50.57 4.38 -14.38
C HIS A 34 49.34 4.24 -13.48
N MET A 35 49.46 3.51 -12.40
CA MET A 35 48.37 3.24 -11.46
C MET A 35 48.20 4.40 -10.47
N GLU A 36 47.35 5.37 -10.80
CA GLU A 36 46.93 6.42 -9.88
C GLU A 36 45.52 6.14 -9.35
N GLY A 37 45.33 6.31 -8.04
CA GLY A 37 43.99 6.20 -7.40
C GLY A 37 43.58 4.81 -6.91
N VAL A 38 44.25 3.75 -7.31
CA VAL A 38 44.01 2.39 -6.76
C VAL A 38 45.18 2.02 -5.87
N ARG A 39 45.07 2.28 -4.57
CA ARG A 39 46.06 1.84 -3.59
C ARG A 39 45.88 0.36 -3.27
N GLU A 40 46.97 -0.35 -2.96
CA GLU A 40 46.98 -1.79 -2.58
C GLU A 40 45.97 -2.09 -1.48
N GLY A 41 45.73 -1.14 -0.55
CA GLY A 41 44.72 -1.23 0.51
C GLY A 41 43.27 -1.29 0.02
N THR A 42 42.97 -0.75 -1.17
CA THR A 42 41.58 -0.78 -1.71
C THR A 42 41.22 -2.18 -2.19
N ILE A 43 42.15 -2.89 -2.80
CA ILE A 43 41.98 -4.28 -3.25
C ILE A 43 41.88 -5.23 -2.04
N ILE A 44 42.77 -5.02 -1.06
CA ILE A 44 42.80 -5.83 0.19
C ILE A 44 41.51 -5.61 1.00
N SER A 45 41.03 -4.35 1.12
CA SER A 45 39.81 -4.06 1.86
C SER A 45 38.56 -4.60 1.18
N ALA A 46 38.45 -4.56 -0.15
CA ALA A 46 37.32 -5.12 -0.88
C ALA A 46 37.21 -6.65 -0.71
N LEU A 47 38.37 -7.36 -0.75
CA LEU A 47 38.43 -8.79 -0.51
C LEU A 47 38.16 -9.16 0.97
N LEU A 48 38.74 -8.41 1.93
CA LEU A 48 38.57 -8.66 3.35
C LEU A 48 37.15 -8.38 3.84
N ILE A 49 36.54 -7.27 3.46
CA ILE A 49 35.19 -6.91 3.90
C ILE A 49 34.16 -7.94 3.42
N GLY A 50 34.26 -8.40 2.16
CA GLY A 50 33.36 -9.42 1.63
C GLY A 50 33.49 -10.77 2.32
N THR A 51 34.72 -11.23 2.59
CA THR A 51 34.98 -12.50 3.28
C THR A 51 34.64 -12.45 4.76
N ILE A 52 34.96 -11.36 5.44
CA ILE A 52 34.65 -11.15 6.86
C ILE A 52 33.13 -11.06 7.04
N ALA A 53 32.42 -10.25 6.23
CA ALA A 53 30.97 -10.16 6.29
C ALA A 53 30.27 -11.50 6.01
N GLY A 54 30.76 -12.28 5.06
CA GLY A 54 30.25 -13.63 4.77
C GLY A 54 30.53 -14.66 5.89
N PHE A 55 31.68 -14.55 6.57
CA PHE A 55 32.06 -15.41 7.69
C PHE A 55 31.24 -15.07 8.95
N TYR A 56 31.14 -13.79 9.27
CA TYR A 56 30.35 -13.32 10.42
C TYR A 56 28.86 -13.52 10.21
N GLY A 57 28.31 -13.31 9.01
CA GLY A 57 26.92 -13.57 8.69
C GLY A 57 26.52 -15.03 8.88
N ARG A 58 27.44 -15.99 8.64
CA ARG A 58 27.18 -17.42 8.86
C ARG A 58 27.44 -17.88 10.31
N LYS A 59 28.49 -17.38 10.97
CA LYS A 59 28.82 -17.80 12.34
C LYS A 59 28.07 -17.08 13.45
N LEU A 60 27.59 -15.86 13.18
CA LEU A 60 26.87 -15.03 14.15
C LEU A 60 25.35 -15.08 14.02
N SER A 61 24.81 -15.89 13.10
CA SER A 61 23.35 -16.09 12.97
C SER A 61 22.70 -16.66 14.24
N PHE A 62 23.48 -17.23 15.18
CA PHE A 62 22.97 -17.68 16.48
C PHE A 62 23.04 -16.60 17.58
N LEU A 63 23.81 -15.53 17.38
CA LEU A 63 24.03 -14.49 18.40
C LEU A 63 22.76 -13.67 18.75
N PRO A 64 21.84 -13.36 17.80
CA PRO A 64 20.59 -12.73 18.14
C PRO A 64 19.78 -13.52 19.19
N GLY A 65 19.76 -14.86 19.09
CA GLY A 65 19.11 -15.71 20.10
C GLY A 65 19.78 -15.67 21.48
N LEU A 66 21.12 -15.49 21.54
CA LEU A 66 21.88 -15.48 22.77
C LEU A 66 21.87 -14.11 23.48
N LEU A 67 21.88 -13.00 22.72
CA LEU A 67 21.98 -11.64 23.28
C LEU A 67 20.63 -10.98 23.57
N PHE A 68 19.59 -11.35 22.84
CA PHE A 68 18.26 -10.77 22.98
C PHE A 68 17.26 -11.67 23.67
N GLY A 69 17.72 -12.82 24.21
CA GLY A 69 16.89 -13.84 24.83
C GLY A 69 15.76 -14.23 23.86
N GLU A 70 15.60 -15.50 23.55
CA GLU A 70 14.38 -15.98 22.92
C GLU A 70 13.21 -15.48 23.79
N LYS A 71 12.67 -14.29 23.50
CA LYS A 71 11.25 -14.11 23.68
C LYS A 71 10.68 -15.16 22.72
N LYS A 72 10.39 -16.33 23.24
CA LYS A 72 9.26 -17.10 22.74
C LYS A 72 8.10 -16.11 22.79
N SER A 73 7.91 -15.33 21.74
CA SER A 73 6.59 -15.03 21.30
C SER A 73 6.01 -16.40 20.98
N ASP A 74 5.14 -16.88 21.83
CA ASP A 74 4.03 -17.72 21.42
C ASP A 74 3.20 -16.86 20.45
N GLU A 75 3.80 -16.39 19.38
CA GLU A 75 3.17 -16.28 18.10
C GLU A 75 2.93 -17.74 17.71
N GLU A 76 1.82 -18.30 18.25
CA GLU A 76 1.01 -19.15 17.43
C GLU A 76 1.14 -18.55 16.03
N LYS A 77 1.84 -19.27 15.16
CA LYS A 77 1.62 -19.16 13.73
C LYS A 77 0.17 -19.53 13.58
N GLU A 78 -0.71 -18.57 13.80
CA GLU A 78 -1.97 -18.51 13.17
C GLU A 78 -1.59 -18.61 11.69
N GLN A 79 -1.61 -19.83 11.20
CA GLN A 79 -1.66 -20.11 9.79
C GLN A 79 -2.94 -19.42 9.36
N THR A 80 -2.82 -18.13 9.10
CA THR A 80 -3.85 -17.40 8.37
C THR A 80 -3.98 -18.17 7.07
N GLU A 81 -5.04 -18.95 7.00
CA GLU A 81 -5.53 -19.52 5.76
C GLU A 81 -5.43 -18.43 4.69
N PRO A 82 -4.86 -18.71 3.52
CA PRO A 82 -4.53 -17.68 2.56
C PRO A 82 -5.81 -16.94 2.17
N GLU A 83 -5.85 -15.63 2.48
CA GLU A 83 -6.63 -14.56 1.84
C GLU A 83 -8.04 -14.92 1.29
N ASN A 84 -8.78 -15.86 1.88
CA ASN A 84 -10.08 -16.33 1.39
C ASN A 84 -11.24 -15.41 1.75
N GLY A 85 -11.03 -14.37 2.56
CA GLY A 85 -12.09 -13.45 2.92
C GLY A 85 -12.47 -12.51 1.76
N LEU A 86 -13.78 -12.28 1.58
CA LEU A 86 -14.29 -11.31 0.63
C LEU A 86 -14.01 -9.88 1.11
N VAL A 87 -13.26 -9.09 0.36
CA VAL A 87 -13.07 -7.68 0.65
C VAL A 87 -13.83 -6.82 -0.36
N ILE A 88 -14.63 -5.88 0.15
CA ILE A 88 -15.38 -4.93 -0.67
C ILE A 88 -14.81 -3.54 -0.43
N THR A 89 -14.25 -2.92 -1.46
CA THR A 89 -13.77 -1.54 -1.39
C THR A 89 -14.77 -0.60 -2.04
N ILE A 90 -15.05 0.53 -1.38
CA ILE A 90 -16.02 1.53 -1.88
C ILE A 90 -15.33 2.89 -2.02
N ALA A 91 -15.09 3.31 -3.24
CA ALA A 91 -14.83 4.71 -3.56
C ALA A 91 -16.16 5.44 -3.79
N ARG A 92 -16.24 6.73 -3.46
CA ARG A 92 -17.51 7.43 -3.46
C ARG A 92 -17.36 8.94 -3.59
N GLU A 93 -18.30 9.58 -4.26
CA GLU A 93 -18.44 11.04 -4.25
C GLU A 93 -18.98 11.54 -2.92
N TYR A 94 -18.64 12.78 -2.53
CA TYR A 94 -19.20 13.42 -1.35
C TYR A 94 -20.66 13.78 -1.62
N GLY A 95 -21.54 13.43 -0.70
CA GLY A 95 -22.98 13.61 -0.86
C GLY A 95 -23.70 12.48 -1.61
N SER A 96 -23.00 11.50 -2.19
CA SER A 96 -23.65 10.35 -2.85
C SER A 96 -24.27 9.33 -1.89
N GLY A 97 -24.05 9.43 -0.58
CA GLY A 97 -24.52 8.42 0.38
C GLY A 97 -23.65 7.16 0.44
N GLY A 98 -22.54 7.10 -0.30
CA GLY A 98 -21.70 5.89 -0.40
C GLY A 98 -21.12 5.40 0.94
N HIS A 99 -20.97 6.26 1.96
CA HIS A 99 -20.62 5.83 3.31
C HIS A 99 -21.75 5.03 3.97
N ASP A 100 -22.97 5.54 3.89
CA ASP A 100 -24.14 4.91 4.51
C ASP A 100 -24.52 3.62 3.78
N ILE A 101 -24.40 3.62 2.44
CA ILE A 101 -24.56 2.41 1.60
C ILE A 101 -23.54 1.35 2.00
N GLY A 102 -22.28 1.72 2.18
CA GLY A 102 -21.22 0.80 2.62
C GLY A 102 -21.48 0.21 4.01
N LYS A 103 -21.96 1.05 4.93
CA LYS A 103 -22.36 0.61 6.28
C LYS A 103 -23.55 -0.34 6.26
N ALA A 104 -24.55 -0.04 5.44
CA ALA A 104 -25.72 -0.90 5.25
C ALA A 104 -25.33 -2.24 4.60
N LEU A 105 -24.49 -2.20 3.54
CA LEU A 105 -23.96 -3.39 2.88
C LEU A 105 -23.19 -4.30 3.86
N ALA A 106 -22.31 -3.75 4.67
CA ALA A 106 -21.57 -4.51 5.68
C ALA A 106 -22.47 -5.16 6.71
N LYS A 107 -23.52 -4.44 7.14
CA LYS A 107 -24.54 -4.96 8.08
C LYS A 107 -25.33 -6.13 7.48
N GLU A 108 -25.77 -6.01 6.24
CA GLU A 108 -26.55 -7.08 5.56
C GLU A 108 -25.70 -8.32 5.30
N LEU A 109 -24.41 -8.15 4.99
CA LEU A 109 -23.46 -9.25 4.80
C LEU A 109 -22.91 -9.82 6.11
N GLY A 110 -23.13 -9.17 7.25
CA GLY A 110 -22.61 -9.59 8.56
C GLY A 110 -21.09 -9.48 8.68
N ILE A 111 -20.46 -8.56 7.94
CA ILE A 111 -18.99 -8.39 7.92
C ILE A 111 -18.57 -7.01 8.48
N PRO A 112 -17.33 -6.88 9.01
CA PRO A 112 -16.82 -5.62 9.55
C PRO A 112 -16.84 -4.47 8.52
N PHE A 113 -17.05 -3.25 9.02
CA PHE A 113 -17.05 -2.00 8.26
C PHE A 113 -15.92 -1.10 8.73
N TYR A 114 -15.11 -0.62 7.79
CA TYR A 114 -14.00 0.28 8.04
C TYR A 114 -14.12 1.53 7.17
N ASP A 115 -14.23 2.67 7.81
CA ASP A 115 -14.24 3.96 7.13
C ASP A 115 -12.92 4.73 7.31
N ARG A 116 -12.87 5.92 6.71
CA ARG A 116 -11.70 6.78 6.78
C ARG A 116 -11.25 7.07 8.21
N SER A 117 -12.19 7.32 9.13
CA SER A 117 -11.85 7.72 10.50
C SER A 117 -11.17 6.59 11.27
N ILE A 118 -11.66 5.36 11.10
CA ILE A 118 -11.07 4.16 11.71
C ILE A 118 -9.67 3.92 11.15
N ILE A 119 -9.51 4.00 9.82
CA ILE A 119 -8.21 3.80 9.17
C ILE A 119 -7.21 4.87 9.62
N ASP A 120 -7.60 6.15 9.64
CA ASP A 120 -6.74 7.26 10.04
C ASP A 120 -6.29 7.14 11.51
N MET A 121 -7.20 6.72 12.39
CA MET A 121 -6.91 6.53 13.81
C MET A 121 -5.90 5.39 14.03
N THR A 122 -6.16 4.23 13.41
CA THR A 122 -5.28 3.07 13.51
C THR A 122 -3.90 3.34 12.88
N ALA A 123 -3.86 4.07 11.77
CA ALA A 123 -2.60 4.45 11.13
C ALA A 123 -1.74 5.38 12.00
N LYS A 124 -2.35 6.27 12.78
CA LYS A 124 -1.64 7.15 13.71
C LYS A 124 -1.10 6.40 14.93
N GLU A 125 -1.86 5.45 15.46
CA GLU A 125 -1.50 4.68 16.64
C GLU A 125 -0.48 3.58 16.34
N GLY A 126 -0.60 2.92 15.20
CA GLY A 126 0.21 1.74 14.85
C GLY A 126 1.64 2.04 14.40
N GLY A 127 1.97 3.29 14.10
CA GLY A 127 3.27 3.68 13.54
C GLY A 127 3.57 2.99 12.21
N PHE A 128 4.64 3.44 11.56
CA PHE A 128 5.10 2.87 10.30
C PHE A 128 6.51 2.30 10.46
N SER A 129 6.71 0.99 10.23
CA SER A 129 8.00 0.33 10.38
C SER A 129 8.70 0.10 9.03
N ARG A 130 10.03 0.14 9.03
CA ARG A 130 10.87 -0.15 7.86
C ARG A 130 10.63 -1.56 7.31
N ASP A 131 10.40 -2.53 8.21
CA ASP A 131 10.16 -3.93 7.85
C ASP A 131 8.90 -4.14 7.00
N PHE A 132 7.87 -3.30 7.20
CA PHE A 132 6.66 -3.35 6.36
C PHE A 132 6.95 -2.97 4.91
N VAL A 133 7.79 -1.95 4.70
CA VAL A 133 8.19 -1.52 3.34
C VAL A 133 8.99 -2.61 2.66
N GLU A 134 9.98 -3.18 3.33
CA GLU A 134 10.83 -4.25 2.79
C GLU A 134 10.03 -5.48 2.35
N LYS A 135 9.07 -5.90 3.16
CA LYS A 135 8.22 -7.07 2.86
C LYS A 135 7.26 -6.83 1.68
N ASN A 136 6.84 -5.59 1.48
CA ASN A 136 5.80 -5.27 0.49
C ASN A 136 6.32 -4.55 -0.76
N GLU A 137 7.61 -4.18 -0.82
CA GLU A 137 8.22 -3.49 -1.97
C GLU A 137 8.02 -4.26 -3.28
N GLN A 138 8.13 -5.59 -3.24
CA GLN A 138 7.98 -6.45 -4.42
C GLN A 138 6.51 -6.64 -4.85
N ALA A 139 5.56 -6.46 -3.94
CA ALA A 139 4.13 -6.57 -4.22
C ALA A 139 3.55 -5.30 -4.85
N VAL A 140 4.30 -4.19 -4.83
CA VAL A 140 3.85 -2.90 -5.36
C VAL A 140 4.14 -2.78 -6.84
N HIS A 141 3.17 -3.09 -7.66
CA HIS A 141 3.25 -2.90 -9.13
C HIS A 141 2.94 -1.46 -9.59
N ASN A 142 2.71 -0.52 -8.66
CA ASN A 142 2.39 0.87 -8.97
C ASN A 142 3.65 1.74 -8.96
N PRO A 143 4.05 2.35 -10.12
CA PRO A 143 5.27 3.17 -10.22
C PRO A 143 5.27 4.41 -9.30
N VAL A 144 4.09 4.97 -9.00
CA VAL A 144 3.99 6.13 -8.11
C VAL A 144 4.25 5.72 -6.67
N LEU A 145 3.67 4.60 -6.24
CA LEU A 145 3.89 4.07 -4.90
C LEU A 145 5.34 3.58 -4.73
N GLN A 146 5.94 2.98 -5.77
CA GLN A 146 7.36 2.65 -5.78
C GLN A 146 8.25 3.87 -5.56
N LYS A 147 7.92 5.03 -6.15
CA LYS A 147 8.65 6.29 -5.92
C LYS A 147 8.51 6.77 -4.47
N VAL A 148 7.31 6.69 -3.89
CA VAL A 148 7.08 7.07 -2.47
C VAL A 148 7.88 6.14 -1.55
N LEU A 149 7.90 4.85 -1.82
CA LEU A 149 8.69 3.87 -1.08
C LEU A 149 10.20 4.11 -1.25
N ALA A 150 10.67 4.36 -2.49
CA ALA A 150 12.08 4.65 -2.77
C ALA A 150 12.56 5.91 -2.03
N GLN A 151 11.73 6.95 -1.93
CA GLN A 151 12.04 8.13 -1.13
C GLN A 151 12.21 7.79 0.36
N PHE A 152 11.44 6.85 0.87
CA PHE A 152 11.55 6.40 2.25
C PHE A 152 12.91 5.71 2.55
N TYR A 153 13.52 5.04 1.56
CA TYR A 153 14.84 4.42 1.71
C TYR A 153 15.99 5.42 1.58
N VAL A 154 15.84 6.43 0.72
CA VAL A 154 16.91 7.42 0.45
C VAL A 154 16.99 8.46 1.56
N TYR A 155 15.85 8.85 2.13
CA TYR A 155 15.80 9.81 3.24
C TYR A 155 15.63 9.04 4.55
N SER A 156 16.45 9.34 5.55
CA SER A 156 16.18 8.89 6.92
C SER A 156 14.72 9.27 7.24
N GLY A 157 13.91 8.36 7.79
CA GLY A 157 12.44 8.47 7.86
C GLY A 157 11.83 9.78 8.39
N GLU A 158 12.66 10.72 8.88
CA GLU A 158 12.27 12.07 9.30
C GLU A 158 12.04 13.04 8.14
N ASP A 159 12.67 12.82 6.98
CA ASP A 159 12.60 13.69 5.82
C ASP A 159 11.43 13.39 4.86
N VAL A 160 10.68 12.31 5.11
CA VAL A 160 9.49 11.96 4.29
C VAL A 160 8.33 12.89 4.66
N PRO A 161 7.68 13.52 3.67
CA PRO A 161 6.54 14.40 3.93
C PRO A 161 5.48 13.73 4.81
N PRO A 162 4.90 14.42 5.81
CA PRO A 162 3.93 13.85 6.73
C PRO A 162 2.72 13.17 6.04
N ALA A 163 2.27 13.73 4.91
CA ALA A 163 1.17 13.17 4.13
C ALA A 163 1.54 11.82 3.49
N ASP A 164 2.79 11.65 3.08
CA ASP A 164 3.25 10.42 2.45
C ASP A 164 3.49 9.33 3.51
N ARG A 165 3.99 9.71 4.70
CA ARG A 165 4.06 8.81 5.86
C ARG A 165 2.68 8.33 6.28
N LEU A 166 1.69 9.22 6.32
CA LEU A 166 0.31 8.86 6.65
C LEU A 166 -0.26 7.87 5.62
N PHE A 167 -0.07 8.13 4.33
CA PHE A 167 -0.55 7.23 3.28
C PHE A 167 0.06 5.82 3.39
N LEU A 168 1.35 5.72 3.69
CA LEU A 168 2.02 4.43 3.90
C LEU A 168 1.48 3.69 5.14
N ALA A 169 1.19 4.43 6.22
CA ALA A 169 0.56 3.86 7.39
C ALA A 169 -0.87 3.38 7.11
N GLU A 170 -1.65 4.15 6.35
CA GLU A 170 -2.99 3.75 5.89
C GLU A 170 -2.94 2.50 5.00
N TRP A 171 -1.97 2.43 4.10
CA TRP A 171 -1.76 1.26 3.26
C TRP A 171 -1.50 0.00 4.09
N LYS A 172 -0.60 0.09 5.10
CA LYS A 172 -0.33 -1.00 6.04
C LYS A 172 -1.61 -1.46 6.73
N VAL A 173 -2.34 -0.52 7.32
CA VAL A 173 -3.59 -0.80 8.04
C VAL A 173 -4.63 -1.47 7.14
N ILE A 174 -4.82 -0.96 5.92
CA ILE A 174 -5.75 -1.54 4.94
C ILE A 174 -5.36 -2.97 4.58
N SER A 175 -4.07 -3.23 4.36
CA SER A 175 -3.56 -4.57 4.06
C SER A 175 -3.76 -5.53 5.23
N GLU A 176 -3.47 -5.10 6.46
CA GLU A 176 -3.67 -5.89 7.68
C GLU A 176 -5.16 -6.19 7.94
N ILE A 177 -6.05 -5.22 7.72
CA ILE A 177 -7.51 -5.41 7.83
C ILE A 177 -7.97 -6.45 6.82
N ALA A 178 -7.54 -6.33 5.57
CA ALA A 178 -7.91 -7.25 4.50
C ALA A 178 -7.38 -8.68 4.73
N ALA A 179 -6.23 -8.83 5.38
CA ALA A 179 -5.66 -10.13 5.73
C ALA A 179 -6.43 -10.85 6.86
N LYS A 180 -7.16 -10.10 7.71
CA LYS A 180 -7.94 -10.67 8.82
C LYS A 180 -9.23 -11.35 8.39
N GLY A 181 -9.69 -11.14 7.14
CA GLY A 181 -10.90 -11.78 6.62
C GLY A 181 -11.82 -10.84 5.87
N SER A 182 -13.09 -11.22 5.75
CA SER A 182 -14.09 -10.45 5.00
C SER A 182 -14.39 -9.11 5.64
N CYS A 183 -14.44 -8.03 4.82
CA CYS A 183 -14.76 -6.68 5.32
C CYS A 183 -15.21 -5.74 4.20
N VAL A 184 -15.82 -4.62 4.59
CA VAL A 184 -16.10 -3.47 3.72
C VAL A 184 -15.17 -2.32 4.12
N ILE A 185 -14.44 -1.77 3.16
CA ILE A 185 -13.50 -0.65 3.37
C ILE A 185 -13.91 0.52 2.50
N VAL A 186 -14.07 1.71 3.10
CA VAL A 186 -14.57 2.90 2.40
C VAL A 186 -13.48 3.98 2.28
N GLY A 187 -12.99 4.18 1.05
CA GLY A 187 -12.03 5.24 0.69
C GLY A 187 -10.57 4.87 0.84
N ARG A 188 -9.69 5.88 1.02
CA ARG A 188 -8.24 5.75 1.22
C ARG A 188 -7.50 4.94 0.14
N CYS A 189 -7.97 5.02 -1.11
CA CYS A 189 -7.41 4.28 -2.24
C CYS A 189 -7.36 2.75 -2.01
N ALA A 190 -8.23 2.21 -1.14
CA ALA A 190 -8.29 0.78 -0.85
C ALA A 190 -8.51 -0.07 -2.10
N ASP A 191 -9.25 0.45 -3.09
CA ASP A 191 -9.45 -0.15 -4.41
C ASP A 191 -8.15 -0.38 -5.18
N VAL A 192 -7.15 0.48 -5.00
CA VAL A 192 -5.83 0.35 -5.65
C VAL A 192 -4.88 -0.46 -4.78
N ILE A 193 -4.89 -0.24 -3.47
CA ILE A 193 -4.07 -0.99 -2.50
C ILE A 193 -4.34 -2.49 -2.61
N LEU A 194 -5.61 -2.86 -2.74
CA LEU A 194 -6.06 -4.26 -2.78
C LEU A 194 -6.37 -4.76 -4.20
N ARG A 195 -5.92 -4.06 -5.23
CA ARG A 195 -6.24 -4.38 -6.65
C ARG A 195 -5.86 -5.81 -7.04
N HIS A 196 -4.75 -6.30 -6.53
CA HIS A 196 -4.20 -7.62 -6.87
C HIS A 196 -4.55 -8.71 -5.85
N ARG A 197 -5.28 -8.34 -4.78
CA ARG A 197 -5.77 -9.31 -3.82
C ARG A 197 -6.92 -10.11 -4.43
N PRO A 198 -6.87 -11.45 -4.39
CA PRO A 198 -8.00 -12.28 -4.80
C PRO A 198 -9.23 -11.96 -3.95
N HIS A 199 -10.40 -12.30 -4.42
CA HIS A 199 -11.69 -12.07 -3.73
C HIS A 199 -11.91 -10.62 -3.27
N THR A 200 -11.49 -9.64 -4.11
CA THR A 200 -11.73 -8.21 -3.85
C THR A 200 -12.72 -7.63 -4.85
N ILE A 201 -13.83 -7.08 -4.34
CA ILE A 201 -14.83 -6.36 -5.14
C ILE A 201 -14.61 -4.86 -4.98
N ARG A 202 -14.48 -4.14 -6.10
CA ARG A 202 -14.26 -2.69 -6.12
C ARG A 202 -15.49 -1.99 -6.63
N LEU A 203 -16.07 -1.10 -5.81
CA LEU A 203 -17.30 -0.37 -6.08
C LEU A 203 -17.04 1.15 -6.13
N PHE A 204 -17.81 1.85 -6.95
CA PHE A 204 -17.86 3.31 -6.97
C PHE A 204 -19.29 3.79 -6.83
N ILE A 205 -19.54 4.70 -5.86
CA ILE A 205 -20.87 5.28 -5.64
C ILE A 205 -20.83 6.76 -6.00
N HIS A 206 -21.65 7.13 -6.96
CA HIS A 206 -21.77 8.51 -7.44
C HIS A 206 -23.24 8.99 -7.42
N ALA A 207 -23.46 10.26 -7.68
CA ALA A 207 -24.77 10.82 -7.92
C ALA A 207 -24.64 12.18 -8.63
N PRO A 208 -25.70 12.68 -9.30
CA PRO A 208 -25.74 14.03 -9.86
C PRO A 208 -25.45 15.10 -8.81
N GLU A 209 -24.79 16.20 -9.20
CA GLU A 209 -24.40 17.26 -8.26
C GLU A 209 -25.57 17.83 -7.46
N GLY A 210 -26.74 18.01 -8.09
CA GLY A 210 -27.94 18.50 -7.41
C GLY A 210 -28.36 17.58 -6.25
N PHE A 211 -28.38 16.28 -6.47
CA PHE A 211 -28.68 15.30 -5.44
C PHE A 211 -27.63 15.34 -4.30
N ARG A 212 -26.36 15.40 -4.64
CA ARG A 212 -25.26 15.46 -3.66
C ARG A 212 -25.33 16.73 -2.80
N ARG A 213 -25.67 17.89 -3.41
CA ARG A 213 -25.86 19.14 -2.68
C ARG A 213 -27.05 19.05 -1.72
N GLN A 214 -28.19 18.58 -2.19
CA GLN A 214 -29.38 18.41 -1.35
C GLN A 214 -29.07 17.48 -0.15
N ARG A 215 -28.40 16.36 -0.40
CA ARG A 215 -28.02 15.45 0.67
C ARG A 215 -26.99 16.06 1.63
N ALA A 216 -26.10 16.91 1.15
CA ALA A 216 -25.15 17.63 2.01
C ALA A 216 -25.86 18.58 2.99
N VAL A 217 -26.95 19.20 2.56
CA VAL A 217 -27.80 20.02 3.44
C VAL A 217 -28.61 19.13 4.39
N THR A 218 -29.36 18.17 3.86
CA THR A 218 -30.36 17.43 4.66
C THR A 218 -29.75 16.39 5.59
N SER A 219 -28.67 15.73 5.18
CA SER A 219 -28.06 14.61 5.93
C SER A 219 -26.79 15.01 6.69
N TYR A 220 -26.05 16.03 6.21
CA TYR A 220 -24.80 16.48 6.84
C TYR A 220 -24.92 17.85 7.52
N GLY A 221 -26.08 18.48 7.45
CA GLY A 221 -26.36 19.75 8.15
C GLY A 221 -25.62 20.97 7.61
N LEU A 222 -25.16 20.94 6.35
CA LEU A 222 -24.50 22.10 5.73
C LEU A 222 -25.49 23.18 5.38
N ALA A 223 -25.05 24.44 5.45
CA ALA A 223 -25.85 25.55 4.94
C ALA A 223 -26.05 25.44 3.41
N GLU A 224 -27.24 25.78 2.91
CA GLU A 224 -27.57 25.62 1.49
C GLU A 224 -26.64 26.41 0.56
N GLY A 225 -26.20 27.60 0.98
CA GLY A 225 -25.26 28.43 0.23
C GLY A 225 -23.81 27.84 0.14
N GLU A 226 -23.41 27.00 1.08
CA GLU A 226 -22.08 26.42 1.15
C GLU A 226 -21.99 25.01 0.56
N ALA A 227 -23.14 24.32 0.48
CA ALA A 227 -23.19 22.90 0.11
C ALA A 227 -22.61 22.65 -1.29
N GLY A 228 -22.81 23.49 -2.27
CA GLY A 228 -22.29 23.31 -3.63
C GLY A 228 -20.75 23.40 -3.68
N GLU A 229 -20.18 24.41 -3.04
CA GLU A 229 -18.74 24.58 -2.97
C GLU A 229 -18.09 23.42 -2.20
N LYS A 230 -18.64 23.04 -1.07
CA LYS A 230 -18.13 21.93 -0.25
C LYS A 230 -18.14 20.61 -0.99
N VAL A 231 -19.21 20.31 -1.73
CA VAL A 231 -19.33 19.10 -2.56
C VAL A 231 -18.21 19.05 -3.61
N ARG A 232 -17.96 20.17 -4.32
CA ARG A 232 -16.91 20.24 -5.33
C ARG A 232 -15.52 20.10 -4.70
N THR A 233 -15.22 20.90 -3.69
CA THR A 233 -13.91 20.93 -3.04
C THR A 233 -13.50 19.55 -2.51
N ILE A 234 -14.39 18.85 -1.79
CA ILE A 234 -14.08 17.53 -1.25
C ILE A 234 -13.84 16.50 -2.36
N ASN A 235 -14.60 16.55 -3.45
CA ASN A 235 -14.41 15.62 -4.56
C ASN A 235 -13.12 15.91 -5.34
N GLU A 236 -12.76 17.17 -5.52
CA GLU A 236 -11.46 17.56 -6.09
C GLU A 236 -10.29 17.13 -5.22
N GLU A 237 -10.40 17.27 -3.90
CA GLU A 237 -9.40 16.77 -2.96
C GLU A 237 -9.23 15.25 -3.06
N ARG A 238 -10.34 14.49 -3.15
CA ARG A 238 -10.31 13.03 -3.35
C ARG A 238 -9.67 12.67 -4.67
N ALA A 239 -10.03 13.35 -5.75
CA ALA A 239 -9.45 13.11 -7.08
C ALA A 239 -7.94 13.42 -7.10
N ARG A 240 -7.52 14.53 -6.48
CA ARG A 240 -6.08 14.88 -6.35
C ARG A 240 -5.31 13.86 -5.51
N HIS A 241 -5.87 13.46 -4.38
CA HIS A 241 -5.28 12.43 -3.50
C HIS A 241 -5.12 11.11 -4.26
N TYR A 242 -6.19 10.66 -4.92
CA TYR A 242 -6.17 9.44 -5.72
C TYR A 242 -5.09 9.51 -6.82
N LYS A 243 -5.09 10.59 -7.61
CA LYS A 243 -4.09 10.78 -8.67
C LYS A 243 -2.66 10.82 -8.13
N LYS A 244 -2.43 11.49 -6.98
CA LYS A 244 -1.11 11.58 -6.36
C LYS A 244 -0.55 10.20 -6.01
N TYR A 245 -1.33 9.34 -5.37
CA TYR A 245 -0.85 8.08 -4.84
C TYR A 245 -1.05 6.87 -5.76
N THR A 246 -1.93 6.99 -6.75
CA THR A 246 -2.22 5.87 -7.66
C THR A 246 -1.79 6.12 -9.10
N GLY A 247 -1.57 7.38 -9.48
CA GLY A 247 -1.34 7.80 -10.87
C GLY A 247 -2.59 7.73 -11.74
N GLY A 248 -3.69 7.11 -11.26
CA GLY A 248 -4.92 6.88 -12.01
C GLY A 248 -5.93 8.02 -11.93
N SER A 249 -7.05 7.85 -12.63
CA SER A 249 -8.19 8.77 -12.62
C SER A 249 -9.26 8.25 -11.66
N TRP A 250 -9.58 9.03 -10.63
CA TRP A 250 -10.62 8.71 -9.68
C TRP A 250 -12.00 8.70 -10.35
N GLY A 251 -12.85 7.70 -10.05
CA GLY A 251 -14.16 7.55 -10.64
C GLY A 251 -14.17 6.98 -12.07
N SER A 252 -13.02 6.66 -12.66
CA SER A 252 -12.96 6.00 -13.96
C SER A 252 -13.52 4.58 -13.88
N ALA A 253 -14.46 4.23 -14.76
CA ALA A 253 -15.19 2.96 -14.72
C ALA A 253 -14.28 1.73 -14.75
N GLU A 254 -13.14 1.81 -15.42
CA GLU A 254 -12.14 0.72 -15.53
C GLU A 254 -11.48 0.35 -14.18
N ASN A 255 -11.56 1.23 -13.18
CA ASN A 255 -10.99 0.98 -11.85
C ASN A 255 -11.93 0.15 -10.96
N TYR A 256 -13.20 0.03 -11.30
CA TYR A 256 -14.24 -0.56 -10.47
C TYR A 256 -14.98 -1.69 -11.18
N HIS A 257 -15.44 -2.67 -10.41
CA HIS A 257 -16.25 -3.77 -10.95
C HIS A 257 -17.71 -3.36 -11.15
N LEU A 258 -18.20 -2.40 -10.35
CA LEU A 258 -19.52 -1.82 -10.48
C LEU A 258 -19.51 -0.36 -10.02
N SER A 259 -20.18 0.50 -10.81
CA SER A 259 -20.40 1.91 -10.50
C SER A 259 -21.91 2.15 -10.40
N VAL A 260 -22.38 2.78 -9.32
CA VAL A 260 -23.82 2.94 -9.04
C VAL A 260 -24.15 4.40 -8.82
N ASP A 261 -25.19 4.88 -9.53
CA ASP A 261 -25.82 6.15 -9.26
C ASP A 261 -26.87 5.99 -8.14
N SER A 262 -26.52 6.46 -6.95
CA SER A 262 -27.37 6.34 -5.77
C SER A 262 -28.61 7.24 -5.77
N SER A 263 -28.70 8.19 -6.70
CA SER A 263 -29.88 9.06 -6.83
C SER A 263 -31.11 8.32 -7.35
N LEU A 264 -30.90 7.17 -8.03
CA LEU A 264 -31.99 6.43 -8.68
C LEU A 264 -32.80 5.58 -7.70
N CYS A 265 -32.16 5.03 -6.67
CA CYS A 265 -32.81 4.09 -5.75
C CYS A 265 -32.66 4.45 -4.26
N GLY A 266 -31.85 5.47 -3.94
CA GLY A 266 -31.57 5.83 -2.55
C GLY A 266 -30.61 4.86 -1.85
N VAL A 267 -30.34 5.10 -0.57
CA VAL A 267 -29.31 4.40 0.20
C VAL A 267 -29.65 2.93 0.44
N GLU A 268 -30.87 2.66 0.90
CA GLU A 268 -31.28 1.32 1.31
C GLU A 268 -31.38 0.34 0.14
N ASP A 269 -32.01 0.77 -0.95
CA ASP A 269 -32.19 -0.09 -2.11
C ASP A 269 -30.88 -0.25 -2.91
N CYS A 270 -30.01 0.78 -2.93
CA CYS A 270 -28.66 0.60 -3.41
C CYS A 270 -27.87 -0.44 -2.61
N ALA A 271 -28.01 -0.45 -1.28
CA ALA A 271 -27.33 -1.46 -0.45
C ALA A 271 -27.84 -2.88 -0.78
N LYS A 272 -29.15 -3.09 -0.92
CA LYS A 272 -29.74 -4.39 -1.33
C LYS A 272 -29.23 -4.85 -2.71
N LEU A 273 -29.22 -3.93 -3.69
CA LEU A 273 -28.71 -4.20 -5.02
C LEU A 273 -27.24 -4.65 -4.97
N LEU A 274 -26.43 -4.02 -4.12
CA LEU A 274 -25.03 -4.40 -3.95
C LEU A 274 -24.87 -5.76 -3.23
N VAL A 275 -25.75 -6.11 -2.28
CA VAL A 275 -25.79 -7.45 -1.68
C VAL A 275 -26.04 -8.49 -2.75
N ASP A 276 -27.07 -8.30 -3.58
CA ASP A 276 -27.39 -9.24 -4.66
C ASP A 276 -26.23 -9.39 -5.66
N PHE A 277 -25.57 -8.27 -6.00
CA PHE A 277 -24.41 -8.28 -6.87
C PHE A 277 -23.25 -9.08 -6.26
N VAL A 278 -22.91 -8.83 -5.00
CA VAL A 278 -21.83 -9.50 -4.27
C VAL A 278 -22.09 -11.01 -4.21
N GLN A 279 -23.29 -11.43 -3.82
CA GLN A 279 -23.66 -12.84 -3.74
C GLN A 279 -23.59 -13.56 -5.10
N LYS A 280 -23.90 -12.86 -6.20
CA LYS A 280 -23.75 -13.41 -7.55
C LYS A 280 -22.29 -13.57 -7.94
N VAL A 281 -21.45 -12.61 -7.60
CA VAL A 281 -20.00 -12.68 -7.86
C VAL A 281 -19.39 -13.84 -7.09
N GLU A 282 -19.71 -14.00 -5.80
CA GLU A 282 -19.20 -15.12 -4.98
C GLU A 282 -19.61 -16.48 -5.55
N LYS A 283 -20.87 -16.65 -5.97
CA LYS A 283 -21.35 -17.89 -6.60
C LYS A 283 -20.68 -18.25 -7.90
N ASN A 284 -20.17 -17.26 -8.64
CA ASN A 284 -19.51 -17.48 -9.94
C ASN A 284 -17.98 -17.64 -9.80
N THR A 285 -17.42 -17.37 -8.63
CA THR A 285 -15.97 -17.45 -8.37
C THR A 285 -15.60 -18.75 -7.65
N LEU A 286 -16.59 -19.49 -7.13
CA LEU A 286 -16.50 -20.84 -6.58
C LEU A 286 -16.79 -21.87 -7.65
#